data_65b49f12bbc2a6c22842ce9bcfb27670
#
_entry.id   65b49f12bbc2a6c22842ce9bcfb27670
#
_cell.length_a   1.000
_cell.length_b   1.000
_cell.length_c   1.000
_cell.angle_alpha   90.00
_cell.angle_beta   90.00
_cell.angle_gamma   90.00
#
_symmetry.space_group_name_H-M   'P 1'
#
loop_
_entity.id
_entity.type
_entity.pdbx_description
1 polymer ?
#
loop_
_entity_poly.entity_id
_entity_poly.type
_entity_poly.pdbx_seq_one_letter_code
_entity_poly.pdbx_strand_id
1 'polypeptide(L)'
;MSRPIPDYPIDIFTPDAVRNAREVDDALREFAPVVRLADGTNMLGRHEHVSAGLLDWQAFSSASRPWHDPNSPRPEILLTDDPPRHTQVRKVIQDALSPRALEKTKAVFEQAAQEFVDELRAREGETVDAVGEITQAYIFRVLPDVLGLPQEGRHHMHGFSQMVWATMGPPGELFNEAMSHDYSAVIEWLGTACDRDAIDPDGIGAEIFRAADRGQVTMDEAKLLLQTVLSAGADTTYLTMANAIRAWAMFPGEYEKLRANPKLLRSAFDESLRWDSPSRMAGRITTREVEVDDYVIPAGTRCGLMFAAANRDPRFWEAPDEYRVERDTKHSLGWGYGVHGCVGRMLAQTEAQAFLGTIIREVKGFEIAGEYEPWMTTVGHGPMKQPVRLQFA
;
A
#
# COMPACT_ATOMS: atom_id res chain seq x y z
N MET A 1 -19.40 33.66 6.08
CA MET A 1 -18.28 33.87 5.13
C MET A 1 -17.25 32.79 5.42
N SER A 2 -16.85 32.03 4.44
CA SER A 2 -15.80 31.01 4.58
C SER A 2 -14.46 31.67 4.95
N ARG A 3 -13.69 31.00 5.79
CA ARG A 3 -12.32 31.43 6.12
C ARG A 3 -11.37 31.12 4.96
N PRO A 4 -10.30 31.91 4.76
CA PRO A 4 -9.25 31.54 3.82
C PRO A 4 -8.51 30.30 4.33
N ILE A 5 -8.25 29.34 3.42
CA ILE A 5 -7.46 28.14 3.74
C ILE A 5 -6.05 28.62 4.15
N PRO A 6 -5.55 28.21 5.34
CA PRO A 6 -4.25 28.65 5.82
C PRO A 6 -3.11 28.01 5.02
N ASP A 7 -2.07 28.78 4.73
CA ASP A 7 -0.85 28.29 4.14
C ASP A 7 -0.04 27.49 5.17
N TYR A 8 0.39 26.29 4.79
CA TYR A 8 1.24 25.45 5.63
C TYR A 8 2.71 25.73 5.32
N PRO A 9 3.53 26.02 6.35
CA PRO A 9 4.88 26.54 6.13
C PRO A 9 5.91 25.50 5.72
N ILE A 10 5.57 24.18 5.81
CA ILE A 10 6.49 23.10 5.55
C ILE A 10 6.11 22.42 4.22
N ASP A 11 7.09 22.22 3.34
CA ASP A 11 6.94 21.31 2.20
C ASP A 11 7.09 19.88 2.69
N ILE A 12 5.99 19.14 2.71
CA ILE A 12 5.90 17.77 3.23
C ILE A 12 6.50 16.71 2.27
N PHE A 13 6.96 17.12 1.10
CA PHE A 13 7.52 16.26 0.06
C PHE A 13 9.04 16.33 -0.03
N THR A 14 9.69 17.16 0.78
CA THR A 14 11.16 17.19 0.87
C THR A 14 11.71 15.90 1.49
N PRO A 15 12.95 15.49 1.17
CA PRO A 15 13.57 14.31 1.78
C PRO A 15 13.55 14.33 3.31
N ASP A 16 13.77 15.50 3.91
CA ASP A 16 13.76 15.64 5.36
C ASP A 16 12.36 15.48 5.96
N ALA A 17 11.33 16.05 5.32
CA ALA A 17 9.94 15.87 5.72
C ALA A 17 9.46 14.42 5.54
N VAL A 18 9.89 13.75 4.47
CA VAL A 18 9.55 12.33 4.23
C VAL A 18 10.25 11.42 5.24
N ARG A 19 11.50 11.71 5.61
CA ARG A 19 12.21 10.96 6.66
C ARG A 19 11.49 11.03 8.00
N ASN A 20 10.85 12.15 8.30
CA ASN A 20 10.10 12.41 9.52
C ASN A 20 8.57 12.48 9.25
N ALA A 21 8.08 11.67 8.29
CA ALA A 21 6.71 11.78 7.77
C ALA A 21 5.65 11.67 8.87
N ARG A 22 5.88 10.84 9.88
CA ARG A 22 4.93 10.64 10.98
C ARG A 22 4.68 11.93 11.76
N GLU A 23 5.74 12.60 12.19
CA GLU A 23 5.68 13.86 12.94
C GLU A 23 5.16 15.00 12.08
N VAL A 24 5.59 15.07 10.82
CA VAL A 24 5.17 16.10 9.86
C VAL A 24 3.69 15.98 9.53
N ASP A 25 3.20 14.76 9.30
CA ASP A 25 1.80 14.49 8.97
C ASP A 25 0.88 14.75 10.17
N ASP A 26 1.32 14.38 11.38
CA ASP A 26 0.60 14.67 12.61
C ASP A 26 0.52 16.19 12.86
N ALA A 27 1.61 16.92 12.68
CA ALA A 27 1.64 18.38 12.82
C ALA A 27 0.72 19.07 11.79
N LEU A 28 0.71 18.62 10.54
CA LEU A 28 -0.19 19.12 9.51
C LEU A 28 -1.65 18.90 9.88
N ARG A 29 -2.02 17.69 10.33
CA ARG A 29 -3.38 17.35 10.78
C ARG A 29 -3.86 18.25 11.91
N GLU A 30 -2.96 18.57 12.88
CA GLU A 30 -3.29 19.42 14.02
C GLU A 30 -3.38 20.90 13.63
N PHE A 31 -2.68 21.34 12.57
CA PHE A 31 -2.63 22.74 12.16
C PHE A 31 -4.01 23.27 11.74
N ALA A 32 -4.71 22.60 10.82
CA ALA A 32 -6.08 22.93 10.42
C ALA A 32 -6.80 21.75 9.76
N PRO A 33 -8.14 21.78 9.61
CA PRO A 33 -8.94 20.79 8.88
C PRO A 33 -8.50 20.59 7.44
N VAL A 34 -8.13 21.69 6.79
CA VAL A 34 -7.52 21.74 5.46
C VAL A 34 -6.42 22.80 5.47
N VAL A 35 -5.30 22.50 4.83
CA VAL A 35 -4.16 23.42 4.69
C VAL A 35 -3.74 23.50 3.24
N ARG A 36 -3.15 24.61 2.80
CA ARG A 36 -2.62 24.80 1.47
C ARG A 36 -1.09 24.75 1.49
N LEU A 37 -0.51 23.87 0.68
CA LEU A 37 0.93 23.81 0.44
C LEU A 37 1.37 24.90 -0.53
N ALA A 38 2.67 25.16 -0.59
CA ALA A 38 3.27 26.17 -1.45
C ALA A 38 2.99 25.97 -2.96
N ASP A 39 2.80 24.73 -3.40
CA ASP A 39 2.44 24.39 -4.79
C ASP A 39 0.92 24.54 -5.08
N GLY A 40 0.14 25.02 -4.11
CA GLY A 40 -1.30 25.20 -4.19
C GLY A 40 -2.12 23.94 -3.89
N THR A 41 -1.50 22.80 -3.57
CA THR A 41 -2.20 21.58 -3.17
C THR A 41 -2.85 21.77 -1.79
N ASN A 42 -4.13 21.41 -1.65
CA ASN A 42 -4.81 21.36 -0.37
C ASN A 42 -4.65 19.99 0.29
N MET A 43 -4.25 19.95 1.55
CA MET A 43 -4.06 18.69 2.29
C MET A 43 -5.11 18.55 3.38
N LEU A 44 -5.70 17.36 3.48
CA LEU A 44 -6.65 16.96 4.51
C LEU A 44 -6.04 15.81 5.31
N GLY A 45 -5.88 15.99 6.64
CA GLY A 45 -5.25 14.98 7.51
C GLY A 45 -6.17 14.40 8.58
N ARG A 46 -7.33 15.04 8.88
CA ARG A 46 -8.28 14.56 9.90
C ARG A 46 -9.13 13.42 9.37
N HIS A 47 -9.38 12.41 10.21
CA HIS A 47 -10.09 11.19 9.81
C HIS A 47 -11.46 11.47 9.18
N GLU A 48 -12.23 12.35 9.78
CA GLU A 48 -13.57 12.73 9.30
C GLU A 48 -13.52 13.27 7.86
N HIS A 49 -12.62 14.22 7.59
CA HIS A 49 -12.53 14.88 6.29
C HIS A 49 -11.92 13.98 5.20
N VAL A 50 -10.90 13.19 5.58
CA VAL A 50 -10.30 12.22 4.65
C VAL A 50 -11.31 11.13 4.26
N SER A 51 -12.05 10.58 5.23
CA SER A 51 -13.07 9.57 4.95
C SER A 51 -14.22 10.12 4.12
N ALA A 52 -14.67 11.35 4.39
CA ALA A 52 -15.70 12.04 3.60
C ALA A 52 -15.23 12.26 2.15
N GLY A 53 -13.99 12.73 1.95
CA GLY A 53 -13.41 12.93 0.62
C GLY A 53 -13.25 11.64 -0.18
N LEU A 54 -12.94 10.52 0.48
CA LEU A 54 -12.86 9.20 -0.17
C LEU A 54 -14.22 8.64 -0.58
N LEU A 55 -15.29 9.02 0.13
CA LEU A 55 -16.66 8.61 -0.19
C LEU A 55 -17.27 9.45 -1.32
N ASP A 56 -16.97 10.75 -1.36
CA ASP A 56 -17.50 11.68 -2.36
C ASP A 56 -16.58 11.77 -3.59
N TRP A 57 -16.47 10.66 -4.32
CA TRP A 57 -15.65 10.60 -5.53
C TRP A 57 -16.14 11.58 -6.61
N GLN A 58 -17.40 11.97 -6.60
CA GLN A 58 -17.96 12.96 -7.51
C GLN A 58 -17.35 14.34 -7.27
N ALA A 59 -17.08 14.70 -6.01
CA ALA A 59 -16.40 15.93 -5.65
C ALA A 59 -14.86 15.80 -5.69
N PHE A 60 -14.32 14.64 -5.30
CA PHE A 60 -12.89 14.35 -5.26
C PHE A 60 -12.51 13.31 -6.32
N SER A 61 -12.37 13.76 -7.56
CA SER A 61 -12.10 12.92 -8.73
C SER A 61 -10.68 12.37 -8.73
N SER A 62 -10.54 11.10 -9.13
CA SER A 62 -9.26 10.45 -9.45
C SER A 62 -8.87 10.62 -10.92
N ALA A 63 -9.83 10.86 -11.81
CA ALA A 63 -9.63 10.83 -13.26
C ALA A 63 -8.69 11.93 -13.79
N SER A 64 -8.51 13.02 -13.05
CA SER A 64 -7.64 14.13 -13.42
C SER A 64 -6.17 13.93 -13.03
N ARG A 65 -5.81 12.78 -12.44
CA ARG A 65 -4.43 12.39 -12.13
C ARG A 65 -3.62 13.52 -11.45
N PRO A 66 -3.87 13.88 -10.20
CA PRO A 66 -3.47 15.13 -9.58
C PRO A 66 -1.97 15.42 -9.58
N TRP A 67 -1.11 14.40 -9.56
CA TRP A 67 0.35 14.55 -9.60
C TRP A 67 0.98 13.88 -10.82
N HIS A 68 0.16 13.31 -11.70
CA HIS A 68 0.67 12.61 -12.87
C HIS A 68 1.21 13.60 -13.92
N ASP A 69 2.39 13.30 -14.46
CA ASP A 69 2.88 13.99 -15.65
C ASP A 69 1.99 13.62 -16.86
N PRO A 70 1.30 14.61 -17.48
CA PRO A 70 0.46 14.34 -18.65
C PRO A 70 1.25 13.77 -19.84
N ASN A 71 2.57 13.92 -19.83
CA ASN A 71 3.46 13.37 -20.85
C ASN A 71 4.04 12.00 -20.46
N SER A 72 3.68 11.45 -19.32
CA SER A 72 4.14 10.12 -18.92
C SER A 72 3.70 9.10 -19.97
N PRO A 73 4.62 8.31 -20.51
CA PRO A 73 4.29 7.26 -21.48
C PRO A 73 3.52 6.10 -20.87
N ARG A 74 3.43 6.05 -19.52
CA ARG A 74 2.74 4.97 -18.82
C ARG A 74 1.25 5.27 -18.71
N PRO A 75 0.40 4.53 -19.43
CA PRO A 75 -1.03 4.59 -19.20
C PRO A 75 -1.33 4.03 -17.83
N GLU A 76 -2.26 4.65 -17.12
CA GLU A 76 -2.76 4.17 -15.83
C GLU A 76 -4.23 3.77 -16.00
N ILE A 77 -4.64 2.78 -15.22
CA ILE A 77 -5.99 2.23 -15.25
C ILE A 77 -6.43 1.94 -13.82
N LEU A 78 -7.72 1.97 -13.57
CA LEU A 78 -8.37 1.69 -12.28
C LEU A 78 -8.13 2.77 -11.23
N LEU A 79 -6.89 3.05 -10.84
CA LEU A 79 -6.55 4.04 -9.80
C LEU A 79 -6.86 5.48 -10.23
N THR A 80 -6.80 5.73 -11.52
CA THR A 80 -7.00 7.04 -12.17
C THR A 80 -8.30 7.11 -12.95
N ASP A 81 -9.23 6.22 -12.69
CA ASP A 81 -10.57 6.23 -13.29
C ASP A 81 -11.62 6.61 -12.24
N ASP A 82 -12.68 7.27 -12.69
CA ASP A 82 -13.93 7.43 -11.94
C ASP A 82 -15.03 6.51 -12.51
N PRO A 83 -16.08 6.19 -11.73
CA PRO A 83 -17.25 5.53 -12.28
C PRO A 83 -17.89 6.33 -13.45
N PRO A 84 -18.39 5.68 -14.53
CA PRO A 84 -18.63 4.23 -14.63
C PRO A 84 -17.41 3.40 -15.07
N ARG A 85 -16.38 4.02 -15.65
CA ARG A 85 -15.19 3.30 -16.16
C ARG A 85 -14.48 2.53 -15.06
N HIS A 86 -14.21 3.18 -13.93
CA HIS A 86 -13.64 2.54 -12.75
C HIS A 86 -14.41 1.26 -12.38
N THR A 87 -15.74 1.31 -12.33
CA THR A 87 -16.57 0.16 -11.93
C THR A 87 -16.41 -1.02 -12.89
N GLN A 88 -16.35 -0.75 -14.19
CA GLN A 88 -16.17 -1.79 -15.22
C GLN A 88 -14.81 -2.48 -15.07
N VAL A 89 -13.75 -1.71 -14.98
CA VAL A 89 -12.37 -2.22 -14.87
C VAL A 89 -12.15 -2.93 -13.54
N ARG A 90 -12.65 -2.33 -12.44
CA ARG A 90 -12.57 -2.93 -11.10
C ARG A 90 -13.21 -4.31 -11.03
N LYS A 91 -14.33 -4.51 -11.74
CA LYS A 91 -15.01 -5.81 -11.77
C LYS A 91 -14.12 -6.92 -12.32
N VAL A 92 -13.28 -6.65 -13.30
CA VAL A 92 -12.33 -7.64 -13.85
C VAL A 92 -11.38 -8.16 -12.75
N ILE A 93 -10.82 -7.23 -11.97
CA ILE A 93 -9.92 -7.61 -10.86
C ILE A 93 -10.71 -8.33 -9.74
N GLN A 94 -11.90 -7.85 -9.39
CA GLN A 94 -12.74 -8.51 -8.37
C GLN A 94 -13.09 -9.95 -8.74
N ASP A 95 -13.39 -10.21 -10.01
CA ASP A 95 -13.71 -11.56 -10.49
C ASP A 95 -12.45 -12.45 -10.47
N ALA A 96 -11.28 -11.92 -10.88
CA ALA A 96 -9.99 -12.63 -10.85
C ALA A 96 -9.52 -12.93 -9.41
N LEU A 97 -9.76 -12.03 -8.46
CA LEU A 97 -9.44 -12.16 -7.03
C LEU A 97 -10.63 -12.70 -6.22
N SER A 98 -11.54 -13.43 -6.85
CA SER A 98 -12.71 -14.01 -6.16
C SER A 98 -12.29 -14.98 -5.05
N PRO A 99 -13.13 -15.21 -4.01
CA PRO A 99 -12.83 -16.18 -2.96
C PRO A 99 -12.49 -17.57 -3.49
N ARG A 100 -13.15 -17.99 -4.58
CA ARG A 100 -12.91 -19.28 -5.23
C ARG A 100 -11.52 -19.36 -5.90
N ALA A 101 -11.06 -18.25 -6.50
CA ALA A 101 -9.72 -18.18 -7.09
C ALA A 101 -8.65 -18.25 -6.00
N LEU A 102 -8.83 -17.47 -4.92
CA LEU A 102 -7.89 -17.39 -3.81
C LEU A 102 -7.82 -18.67 -2.96
N GLU A 103 -8.90 -19.45 -2.88
CA GLU A 103 -8.85 -20.74 -2.16
C GLU A 103 -7.82 -21.69 -2.77
N LYS A 104 -7.63 -21.64 -4.09
CA LYS A 104 -6.63 -22.48 -4.77
C LYS A 104 -5.20 -22.08 -4.45
N THR A 105 -4.96 -20.81 -4.12
CA THR A 105 -3.62 -20.28 -3.84
C THR A 105 -3.18 -20.49 -2.40
N LYS A 106 -4.11 -20.78 -1.50
CA LYS A 106 -3.87 -20.89 -0.07
C LYS A 106 -2.79 -21.93 0.28
N ALA A 107 -2.88 -23.12 -0.31
CA ALA A 107 -1.89 -24.18 -0.08
C ALA A 107 -0.49 -23.77 -0.55
N VAL A 108 -0.40 -23.03 -1.67
CA VAL A 108 0.88 -22.51 -2.19
C VAL A 108 1.49 -21.54 -1.19
N PHE A 109 0.70 -20.61 -0.67
CA PHE A 109 1.15 -19.65 0.34
C PHE A 109 1.58 -20.34 1.65
N GLU A 110 0.81 -21.31 2.14
CA GLU A 110 1.11 -22.03 3.38
C GLU A 110 2.38 -22.86 3.26
N GLN A 111 2.57 -23.56 2.15
CA GLN A 111 3.80 -24.34 1.90
C GLN A 111 5.03 -23.41 1.83
N ALA A 112 4.96 -22.37 1.02
CA ALA A 112 6.05 -21.43 0.87
C ALA A 112 6.38 -20.71 2.19
N ALA A 113 5.35 -20.42 3.02
CA ALA A 113 5.54 -19.82 4.33
C ALA A 113 6.30 -20.76 5.28
N GLN A 114 5.97 -22.05 5.29
CA GLN A 114 6.69 -23.02 6.13
C GLN A 114 8.14 -23.16 5.70
N GLU A 115 8.38 -23.38 4.40
CA GLU A 115 9.74 -23.49 3.84
C GLU A 115 10.58 -22.26 4.18
N PHE A 116 10.00 -21.05 4.03
CA PHE A 116 10.69 -19.79 4.31
C PHE A 116 11.02 -19.62 5.80
N VAL A 117 10.08 -19.96 6.67
CA VAL A 117 10.32 -19.88 8.13
C VAL A 117 11.34 -20.91 8.61
N ASP A 118 11.42 -22.09 7.97
CA ASP A 118 12.47 -23.09 8.24
C ASP A 118 13.86 -22.56 7.82
N GLU A 119 13.95 -21.81 6.69
CA GLU A 119 15.17 -21.11 6.28
C GLU A 119 15.59 -20.04 7.33
N LEU A 120 14.62 -19.26 7.84
CA LEU A 120 14.87 -18.27 8.88
C LEU A 120 15.31 -18.90 10.21
N ARG A 121 14.76 -20.06 10.56
CA ARG A 121 15.16 -20.80 11.78
C ARG A 121 16.65 -21.20 11.74
N ALA A 122 17.19 -21.55 10.58
CA ALA A 122 18.61 -21.84 10.44
C ALA A 122 19.52 -20.64 10.73
N ARG A 123 18.93 -19.43 10.78
CA ARG A 123 19.61 -18.15 11.07
C ARG A 123 19.26 -17.61 12.46
N GLU A 124 18.78 -18.45 13.36
CA GLU A 124 18.43 -18.02 14.73
C GLU A 124 19.61 -17.34 15.43
N GLY A 125 19.36 -16.18 16.03
CA GLY A 125 20.39 -15.35 16.69
C GLY A 125 21.11 -14.37 15.77
N GLU A 126 20.96 -14.49 14.45
CA GLU A 126 21.47 -13.48 13.51
C GLU A 126 20.55 -12.24 13.53
N THR A 127 21.14 -11.10 13.16
CA THR A 127 20.37 -9.91 12.82
C THR A 127 19.94 -10.00 11.37
N VAL A 128 18.63 -9.97 11.12
CA VAL A 128 18.03 -10.03 9.78
C VAL A 128 17.16 -8.79 9.54
N ASP A 129 17.02 -8.39 8.30
CA ASP A 129 16.14 -7.27 7.95
C ASP A 129 14.69 -7.75 7.76
N ALA A 130 13.79 -7.23 8.61
CA ALA A 130 12.36 -7.57 8.54
C ALA A 130 11.71 -7.22 7.20
N VAL A 131 12.26 -6.23 6.48
CA VAL A 131 11.76 -5.82 5.17
C VAL A 131 12.37 -6.69 4.07
N GLY A 132 13.63 -6.44 3.70
CA GLY A 132 14.26 -7.04 2.53
C GLY A 132 14.45 -8.55 2.64
N GLU A 133 14.89 -9.03 3.82
CA GLU A 133 15.25 -10.45 4.01
C GLU A 133 14.09 -11.31 4.52
N ILE A 134 13.02 -10.72 5.06
CA ILE A 134 11.86 -11.47 5.54
C ILE A 134 10.64 -11.23 4.66
N THR A 135 9.98 -10.09 4.78
CA THR A 135 8.65 -9.93 4.21
C THR A 135 8.64 -9.70 2.70
N GLN A 136 9.56 -8.90 2.18
CA GLN A 136 9.72 -8.69 0.75
C GLN A 136 10.19 -9.97 0.05
N ALA A 137 11.19 -10.66 0.63
CA ALA A 137 11.67 -11.92 0.07
C ALA A 137 10.57 -12.97 -0.02
N TYR A 138 9.71 -13.06 0.99
CA TYR A 138 8.54 -13.95 0.95
C TYR A 138 7.56 -13.54 -0.16
N ILE A 139 7.11 -12.29 -0.20
CA ILE A 139 6.13 -11.83 -1.19
C ILE A 139 6.67 -11.97 -2.62
N PHE A 140 7.94 -11.64 -2.85
CA PHE A 140 8.55 -11.79 -4.18
C PHE A 140 8.73 -13.25 -4.61
N ARG A 141 8.72 -14.20 -3.66
CA ARG A 141 8.69 -15.64 -3.94
C ARG A 141 7.29 -16.09 -4.37
N VAL A 142 6.22 -15.65 -3.68
CA VAL A 142 4.89 -16.25 -3.83
C VAL A 142 3.95 -15.48 -4.77
N LEU A 143 3.96 -14.16 -4.75
CA LEU A 143 3.01 -13.36 -5.55
C LEU A 143 3.16 -13.58 -7.06
N PRO A 144 4.38 -13.60 -7.65
CA PRO A 144 4.53 -13.87 -9.07
C PRO A 144 4.04 -15.24 -9.47
N ASP A 145 4.24 -16.29 -8.64
CA ASP A 145 3.75 -17.64 -8.90
C ASP A 145 2.23 -17.68 -8.96
N VAL A 146 1.58 -17.03 -8.00
CA VAL A 146 0.12 -16.97 -7.92
C VAL A 146 -0.48 -16.16 -9.07
N LEU A 147 0.20 -15.10 -9.52
CA LEU A 147 -0.20 -14.36 -10.71
C LEU A 147 0.06 -15.13 -12.01
N GLY A 148 0.93 -16.13 -11.98
CA GLY A 148 1.31 -16.92 -13.15
C GLY A 148 2.44 -16.30 -13.97
N LEU A 149 3.25 -15.40 -13.38
CA LEU A 149 4.38 -14.77 -14.05
C LEU A 149 5.54 -15.76 -14.25
N PRO A 150 6.29 -15.66 -15.36
CA PRO A 150 7.49 -16.49 -15.58
C PRO A 150 8.54 -16.25 -14.49
N GLN A 151 9.39 -17.25 -14.25
CA GLN A 151 10.48 -17.15 -13.26
C GLN A 151 11.57 -16.17 -13.70
N GLU A 152 11.77 -16.08 -15.02
CA GLU A 152 12.80 -15.23 -15.59
C GLU A 152 12.53 -13.74 -15.36
N GLY A 153 13.54 -13.01 -14.95
CA GLY A 153 13.48 -11.55 -14.76
C GLY A 153 12.78 -11.07 -13.50
N ARG A 154 12.32 -11.92 -12.59
CA ARG A 154 11.63 -11.52 -11.34
C ARG A 154 12.46 -10.61 -10.44
N HIS A 155 13.78 -10.59 -10.58
CA HIS A 155 14.65 -9.66 -9.87
C HIS A 155 14.37 -8.18 -10.24
N HIS A 156 13.67 -7.92 -11.37
CA HIS A 156 13.22 -6.59 -11.76
C HIS A 156 12.01 -6.09 -10.97
N MET A 157 11.34 -6.93 -10.18
CA MET A 157 10.16 -6.54 -9.40
C MET A 157 10.42 -5.36 -8.47
N HIS A 158 11.57 -5.35 -7.79
CA HIS A 158 11.94 -4.24 -6.91
C HIS A 158 12.06 -2.91 -7.68
N GLY A 159 12.77 -2.92 -8.81
CA GLY A 159 12.88 -1.73 -9.68
C GLY A 159 11.52 -1.28 -10.24
N PHE A 160 10.65 -2.23 -10.58
CA PHE A 160 9.29 -1.91 -11.01
C PHE A 160 8.49 -1.20 -9.93
N SER A 161 8.54 -1.69 -8.72
CA SER A 161 7.93 -1.09 -7.56
C SER A 161 8.41 0.34 -7.34
N GLN A 162 9.72 0.57 -7.27
CA GLN A 162 10.31 1.90 -7.11
C GLN A 162 9.82 2.87 -8.19
N MET A 163 9.83 2.44 -9.45
CA MET A 163 9.33 3.25 -10.58
C MET A 163 7.86 3.65 -10.41
N VAL A 164 7.00 2.70 -9.99
CA VAL A 164 5.57 2.98 -9.80
C VAL A 164 5.35 4.01 -8.71
N TRP A 165 5.93 3.81 -7.53
CA TRP A 165 5.71 4.72 -6.40
C TRP A 165 6.28 6.11 -6.64
N ALA A 166 7.42 6.21 -7.33
CA ALA A 166 7.98 7.50 -7.73
C ALA A 166 7.00 8.28 -8.61
N THR A 167 6.37 7.62 -9.59
CA THR A 167 5.45 8.27 -10.54
C THR A 167 4.07 8.59 -9.98
N MET A 168 3.72 8.09 -8.80
CA MET A 168 2.44 8.40 -8.14
C MET A 168 2.46 9.69 -7.31
N GLY A 169 3.64 10.22 -6.99
CA GLY A 169 3.83 11.41 -6.17
C GLY A 169 4.05 12.69 -6.97
N PRO A 170 4.09 13.85 -6.29
CA PRO A 170 4.40 15.12 -6.94
C PRO A 170 5.84 15.16 -7.44
N PRO A 171 6.08 15.91 -8.55
CA PRO A 171 7.45 16.22 -8.96
C PRO A 171 8.24 16.91 -7.84
N GLY A 172 9.51 16.57 -7.69
CA GLY A 172 10.39 17.11 -6.65
C GLY A 172 11.71 16.36 -6.59
N GLU A 173 12.47 16.59 -5.52
CA GLU A 173 13.80 15.98 -5.35
C GLU A 173 13.73 14.45 -5.34
N LEU A 174 12.87 13.84 -4.52
CA LEU A 174 12.70 12.39 -4.44
C LEU A 174 12.20 11.78 -5.75
N PHE A 175 11.29 12.45 -6.46
CA PHE A 175 10.87 12.03 -7.79
C PHE A 175 12.04 12.03 -8.78
N ASN A 176 12.80 13.13 -8.82
CA ASN A 176 13.94 13.27 -9.73
C ASN A 176 15.03 12.24 -9.43
N GLU A 177 15.32 12.00 -8.14
CA GLU A 177 16.27 10.96 -7.70
C GLU A 177 15.81 9.58 -8.19
N ALA A 178 14.57 9.19 -7.90
CA ALA A 178 14.03 7.91 -8.34
C ALA A 178 14.02 7.76 -9.86
N MET A 179 13.63 8.80 -10.60
CA MET A 179 13.59 8.78 -12.07
C MET A 179 14.97 8.92 -12.74
N SER A 180 16.03 9.17 -11.97
CA SER A 180 17.41 9.15 -12.48
C SER A 180 17.94 7.73 -12.71
N HIS A 181 17.30 6.71 -12.17
CA HIS A 181 17.65 5.32 -12.40
C HIS A 181 17.25 4.86 -13.81
N ASP A 182 18.08 4.00 -14.41
CA ASP A 182 17.73 3.36 -15.68
C ASP A 182 16.76 2.21 -15.48
N TYR A 183 15.50 2.42 -15.86
CA TYR A 183 14.44 1.42 -15.80
C TYR A 183 14.24 0.64 -17.11
N SER A 184 15.12 0.79 -18.11
CA SER A 184 14.96 0.16 -19.43
C SER A 184 14.76 -1.35 -19.34
N ALA A 185 15.59 -2.04 -18.55
CA ALA A 185 15.48 -3.48 -18.35
C ALA A 185 14.18 -3.89 -17.62
N VAL A 186 13.71 -3.05 -16.69
CA VAL A 186 12.43 -3.25 -15.98
C VAL A 186 11.25 -3.16 -16.96
N ILE A 187 11.27 -2.14 -17.82
CA ILE A 187 10.20 -1.89 -18.82
C ILE A 187 10.19 -3.04 -19.85
N GLU A 188 11.36 -3.47 -20.33
CA GLU A 188 11.48 -4.60 -21.24
C GLU A 188 10.94 -5.89 -20.62
N TRP A 189 11.35 -6.18 -19.38
CA TRP A 189 10.84 -7.33 -18.63
C TRP A 189 9.31 -7.28 -18.47
N LEU A 190 8.74 -6.16 -18.04
CA LEU A 190 7.28 -5.99 -17.92
C LEU A 190 6.57 -6.17 -19.28
N GLY A 191 7.22 -5.72 -20.35
CA GLY A 191 6.74 -5.86 -21.71
C GLY A 191 6.54 -7.31 -22.12
N THR A 192 7.36 -8.23 -21.64
CA THR A 192 7.34 -9.65 -21.97
C THR A 192 6.69 -10.51 -20.90
N ALA A 193 7.03 -10.30 -19.62
CA ALA A 193 6.56 -11.12 -18.51
C ALA A 193 5.05 -11.01 -18.25
N CYS A 194 4.45 -9.87 -18.58
CA CYS A 194 3.01 -9.64 -18.45
C CYS A 194 2.25 -9.84 -19.77
N ASP A 195 2.84 -10.44 -20.79
CA ASP A 195 2.13 -10.81 -22.00
C ASP A 195 1.27 -12.07 -21.77
N ARG A 196 0.13 -12.13 -22.45
CA ARG A 196 -0.81 -13.25 -22.33
C ARG A 196 -0.14 -14.62 -22.46
N ASP A 197 0.73 -14.78 -23.46
CA ASP A 197 1.35 -16.06 -23.79
C ASP A 197 2.46 -16.45 -22.79
N ALA A 198 2.93 -15.50 -21.98
CA ALA A 198 3.89 -15.73 -20.90
C ALA A 198 3.23 -16.15 -19.58
N ILE A 199 1.93 -15.88 -19.41
CA ILE A 199 1.22 -16.14 -18.15
C ILE A 199 0.76 -17.60 -18.08
N ASP A 200 1.06 -18.24 -16.95
CA ASP A 200 0.54 -19.57 -16.63
C ASP A 200 -1.00 -19.56 -16.70
N PRO A 201 -1.62 -20.46 -17.50
CA PRO A 201 -3.07 -20.54 -17.67
C PRO A 201 -3.83 -20.83 -16.37
N ASP A 202 -3.19 -21.38 -15.34
CA ASP A 202 -3.76 -21.65 -14.03
C ASP A 202 -3.55 -20.48 -13.03
N GLY A 203 -2.72 -19.50 -13.38
CA GLY A 203 -2.48 -18.29 -12.57
C GLY A 203 -3.67 -17.32 -12.56
N ILE A 204 -3.75 -16.48 -11.51
CA ILE A 204 -4.78 -15.43 -11.40
C ILE A 204 -4.71 -14.45 -12.58
N GLY A 205 -3.51 -14.15 -13.09
CA GLY A 205 -3.31 -13.27 -14.25
C GLY A 205 -4.06 -13.75 -15.50
N ALA A 206 -4.18 -15.07 -15.71
CA ALA A 206 -4.92 -15.62 -16.82
C ALA A 206 -6.43 -15.28 -16.77
N GLU A 207 -7.03 -15.12 -15.59
CA GLU A 207 -8.43 -14.71 -15.47
C GLU A 207 -8.66 -13.28 -15.98
N ILE A 208 -7.67 -12.39 -15.78
CA ILE A 208 -7.71 -11.02 -16.30
C ILE A 208 -7.71 -11.05 -17.84
N PHE A 209 -6.87 -11.87 -18.47
CA PHE A 209 -6.86 -12.05 -19.93
C PHE A 209 -8.13 -12.71 -20.46
N ARG A 210 -8.71 -13.68 -19.73
CA ARG A 210 -10.01 -14.25 -20.10
C ARG A 210 -11.14 -13.21 -20.07
N ALA A 211 -11.04 -12.18 -19.22
CA ALA A 211 -12.00 -11.07 -19.26
C ALA A 211 -11.85 -10.24 -20.55
N ALA A 212 -10.62 -10.08 -21.07
CA ALA A 212 -10.39 -9.45 -22.39
C ALA A 212 -10.96 -10.30 -23.52
N ASP A 213 -10.84 -11.63 -23.48
CA ASP A 213 -11.47 -12.53 -24.46
C ASP A 213 -13.00 -12.39 -24.50
N ARG A 214 -13.59 -12.07 -23.36
CA ARG A 214 -15.04 -11.79 -23.24
C ARG A 214 -15.43 -10.35 -23.64
N GLY A 215 -14.46 -9.51 -24.04
CA GLY A 215 -14.69 -8.13 -24.44
C GLY A 215 -15.00 -7.17 -23.29
N GLN A 216 -14.67 -7.53 -22.04
CA GLN A 216 -14.89 -6.69 -20.86
C GLN A 216 -13.84 -5.55 -20.76
N VAL A 217 -12.62 -5.81 -21.22
CA VAL A 217 -11.50 -4.90 -21.37
C VAL A 217 -10.75 -5.25 -22.65
N THR A 218 -9.85 -4.38 -23.14
CA THR A 218 -8.93 -4.73 -24.24
C THR A 218 -7.77 -5.59 -23.75
N MET A 219 -6.99 -6.20 -24.66
CA MET A 219 -5.78 -6.95 -24.30
C MET A 219 -4.74 -6.07 -23.61
N ASP A 220 -4.54 -4.84 -24.13
CA ASP A 220 -3.62 -3.88 -23.52
C ASP A 220 -4.06 -3.49 -22.11
N GLU A 221 -5.36 -3.27 -21.91
CA GLU A 221 -5.91 -3.00 -20.58
C GLU A 221 -5.75 -4.20 -19.63
N ALA A 222 -5.92 -5.44 -20.12
CA ALA A 222 -5.70 -6.63 -19.30
C ALA A 222 -4.24 -6.72 -18.84
N LYS A 223 -3.29 -6.45 -19.74
CA LYS A 223 -1.86 -6.37 -19.42
C LYS A 223 -1.57 -5.32 -18.36
N LEU A 224 -2.11 -4.09 -18.50
CA LEU A 224 -1.97 -3.02 -17.52
C LEU A 224 -2.60 -3.38 -16.18
N LEU A 225 -3.75 -4.05 -16.17
CA LEU A 225 -4.39 -4.52 -14.94
C LEU A 225 -3.54 -5.55 -14.22
N LEU A 226 -2.92 -6.49 -14.94
CA LEU A 226 -1.99 -7.45 -14.34
C LEU A 226 -0.79 -6.74 -13.72
N GLN A 227 -0.18 -5.78 -14.42
CA GLN A 227 0.91 -4.95 -13.90
C GLN A 227 0.48 -4.16 -12.66
N THR A 228 -0.77 -3.65 -12.65
CA THR A 228 -1.33 -2.92 -11.50
C THR A 228 -1.50 -3.87 -10.29
N VAL A 229 -1.99 -5.09 -10.50
CA VAL A 229 -2.11 -6.08 -9.41
C VAL A 229 -0.72 -6.47 -8.89
N LEU A 230 0.26 -6.65 -9.77
CA LEU A 230 1.63 -6.99 -9.38
C LEU A 230 2.25 -5.91 -8.49
N SER A 231 2.22 -4.63 -8.92
CA SER A 231 2.83 -3.54 -8.14
C SER A 231 2.07 -3.25 -6.85
N ALA A 232 0.74 -3.12 -6.92
CA ALA A 232 -0.06 -2.77 -5.75
C ALA A 232 -0.11 -3.90 -4.71
N GLY A 233 -0.04 -5.15 -5.15
CA GLY A 233 -0.08 -6.32 -4.27
C GLY A 233 1.26 -6.63 -3.59
N ALA A 234 2.38 -6.27 -4.20
CA ALA A 234 3.69 -6.54 -3.63
C ALA A 234 4.00 -5.63 -2.44
N ASP A 235 4.18 -4.34 -2.69
CA ASP A 235 4.78 -3.43 -1.71
C ASP A 235 3.92 -3.19 -0.49
N THR A 236 2.65 -2.90 -0.68
CA THR A 236 1.75 -2.64 0.43
C THR A 236 1.63 -3.85 1.36
N THR A 237 1.68 -5.06 0.80
CA THR A 237 1.56 -6.30 1.58
C THR A 237 2.83 -6.56 2.39
N TYR A 238 4.03 -6.56 1.76
CA TYR A 238 5.24 -6.81 2.53
C TYR A 238 5.54 -5.71 3.54
N LEU A 239 5.24 -4.44 3.24
CA LEU A 239 5.39 -3.34 4.19
C LEU A 239 4.45 -3.49 5.39
N THR A 240 3.19 -3.88 5.16
CA THR A 240 2.25 -4.15 6.27
C THR A 240 2.72 -5.30 7.14
N MET A 241 3.26 -6.37 6.55
CA MET A 241 3.85 -7.49 7.30
C MET A 241 5.10 -7.05 8.09
N ALA A 242 5.98 -6.23 7.50
CA ALA A 242 7.15 -5.68 8.18
C ALA A 242 6.75 -4.76 9.34
N ASN A 243 5.70 -3.94 9.15
CA ASN A 243 5.11 -3.13 10.21
C ASN A 243 4.53 -3.99 11.34
N ALA A 244 3.92 -5.15 11.02
CA ALA A 244 3.47 -6.11 12.01
C ALA A 244 4.65 -6.64 12.86
N ILE A 245 5.72 -7.12 12.22
CA ILE A 245 6.92 -7.61 12.89
C ILE A 245 7.55 -6.52 13.77
N ARG A 246 7.67 -5.30 13.24
CA ARG A 246 8.17 -4.13 13.99
C ARG A 246 7.28 -3.84 15.20
N ALA A 247 5.97 -3.80 15.02
CA ALA A 247 5.02 -3.56 16.11
C ALA A 247 5.11 -4.66 17.17
N TRP A 248 5.24 -5.93 16.79
CA TRP A 248 5.38 -7.04 17.73
C TRP A 248 6.68 -6.99 18.53
N ALA A 249 7.76 -6.50 17.93
CA ALA A 249 9.01 -6.23 18.64
C ALA A 249 8.87 -5.05 19.63
N MET A 250 8.13 -4.00 19.27
CA MET A 250 7.92 -2.81 20.10
C MET A 250 6.87 -3.00 21.18
N PHE A 251 5.88 -3.87 20.95
CA PHE A 251 4.75 -4.17 21.85
C PHE A 251 4.68 -5.67 22.16
N PRO A 252 5.66 -6.26 22.87
CA PRO A 252 5.76 -7.71 23.06
C PRO A 252 4.54 -8.30 23.77
N GLY A 253 3.86 -7.55 24.66
CA GLY A 253 2.61 -7.99 25.28
C GLY A 253 1.46 -8.19 24.29
N GLU A 254 1.40 -7.41 23.22
CA GLU A 254 0.42 -7.59 22.14
C GLU A 254 0.77 -8.84 21.30
N TYR A 255 2.05 -9.10 21.09
CA TYR A 255 2.49 -10.32 20.43
C TYR A 255 2.18 -11.59 21.25
N GLU A 256 2.36 -11.54 22.56
CA GLU A 256 1.97 -12.63 23.46
C GLU A 256 0.46 -12.94 23.40
N LYS A 257 -0.40 -11.89 23.37
CA LYS A 257 -1.84 -12.07 23.17
C LYS A 257 -2.15 -12.75 21.84
N LEU A 258 -1.48 -12.32 20.77
CA LEU A 258 -1.65 -12.88 19.43
C LEU A 258 -1.23 -14.35 19.39
N ARG A 259 -0.10 -14.72 19.99
CA ARG A 259 0.36 -16.11 20.09
C ARG A 259 -0.59 -16.97 20.92
N ALA A 260 -1.14 -16.43 22.00
CA ALA A 260 -2.14 -17.13 22.83
C ALA A 260 -3.49 -17.31 22.11
N ASN A 261 -3.83 -16.40 21.18
CA ASN A 261 -5.06 -16.45 20.40
C ASN A 261 -4.80 -16.12 18.91
N PRO A 262 -4.35 -17.07 18.09
CA PRO A 262 -4.05 -16.86 16.68
C PRO A 262 -5.25 -16.39 15.82
N LYS A 263 -6.48 -16.47 16.34
CA LYS A 263 -7.67 -15.93 15.65
C LYS A 263 -7.63 -14.40 15.52
N LEU A 264 -6.81 -13.74 16.34
CA LEU A 264 -6.59 -12.29 16.27
C LEU A 264 -5.68 -11.88 15.10
N LEU A 265 -5.08 -12.80 14.34
CA LEU A 265 -4.13 -12.47 13.29
C LEU A 265 -4.70 -11.51 12.25
N ARG A 266 -5.96 -11.70 11.84
CA ARG A 266 -6.60 -10.79 10.89
C ARG A 266 -6.74 -9.38 11.46
N SER A 267 -7.17 -9.24 12.72
CA SER A 267 -7.26 -7.95 13.40
C SER A 267 -5.88 -7.33 13.58
N ALA A 268 -4.88 -8.12 13.96
CA ALA A 268 -3.49 -7.67 14.10
C ALA A 268 -2.92 -7.14 12.78
N PHE A 269 -3.20 -7.81 11.65
CA PHE A 269 -2.76 -7.35 10.33
C PHE A 269 -3.46 -6.04 9.92
N ASP A 270 -4.78 -5.93 10.13
CA ASP A 270 -5.54 -4.72 9.87
C ASP A 270 -5.10 -3.56 10.80
N GLU A 271 -4.68 -3.86 12.05
CA GLU A 271 -4.09 -2.88 12.97
C GLU A 271 -2.69 -2.42 12.53
N SER A 272 -1.88 -3.32 11.98
CA SER A 272 -0.58 -2.94 11.41
C SER A 272 -0.74 -1.93 10.28
N LEU A 273 -1.76 -2.14 9.44
CA LEU A 273 -2.13 -1.25 8.34
C LEU A 273 -2.65 0.12 8.83
N ARG A 274 -3.35 0.17 9.98
CA ARG A 274 -3.75 1.42 10.61
C ARG A 274 -2.58 2.13 11.29
N TRP A 275 -1.81 1.40 12.09
CA TRP A 275 -0.76 1.95 12.94
C TRP A 275 0.37 2.59 12.15
N ASP A 276 0.71 1.98 10.98
CA ASP A 276 1.72 2.48 10.06
C ASP A 276 1.30 2.15 8.61
N SER A 277 0.54 3.07 8.00
CA SER A 277 -0.11 2.84 6.71
C SER A 277 0.90 2.90 5.55
N PRO A 278 1.11 1.82 4.75
CA PRO A 278 2.02 1.84 3.60
C PRO A 278 1.67 2.88 2.54
N SER A 279 0.39 3.16 2.35
CA SER A 279 -0.06 4.30 1.55
C SER A 279 -0.20 5.50 2.45
N ARG A 280 0.66 6.51 2.26
CA ARG A 280 0.64 7.75 3.05
C ARG A 280 -0.57 8.59 2.71
N MET A 281 -0.87 8.72 1.41
CA MET A 281 -1.96 9.56 0.92
C MET A 281 -2.43 9.17 -0.48
N ALA A 282 -3.56 9.73 -0.90
CA ALA A 282 -4.00 9.69 -2.30
C ALA A 282 -4.34 11.10 -2.79
N GLY A 283 -3.92 11.39 -4.03
CA GLY A 283 -4.27 12.62 -4.72
C GLY A 283 -5.68 12.61 -5.28
N ARG A 284 -6.31 13.79 -5.34
CA ARG A 284 -7.61 14.06 -5.97
C ARG A 284 -7.63 15.44 -6.59
N ILE A 285 -8.56 15.66 -7.53
CA ILE A 285 -8.91 16.99 -8.02
C ILE A 285 -10.38 17.25 -7.69
N THR A 286 -10.67 18.41 -7.09
CA THR A 286 -12.05 18.78 -6.82
C THR A 286 -12.78 19.15 -8.13
N THR A 287 -13.97 18.59 -8.32
CA THR A 287 -14.83 18.89 -9.51
C THR A 287 -15.81 20.03 -9.27
N ARG A 288 -16.02 20.38 -8.01
CA ARG A 288 -16.89 21.45 -7.52
C ARG A 288 -16.30 22.07 -6.26
N GLU A 289 -16.88 23.14 -5.77
CA GLU A 289 -16.58 23.66 -4.44
C GLU A 289 -16.93 22.61 -3.37
N VAL A 290 -16.04 22.46 -2.38
CA VAL A 290 -16.18 21.52 -1.25
C VAL A 290 -16.01 22.27 0.06
N GLU A 291 -17.02 22.18 0.93
CA GLU A 291 -16.96 22.72 2.28
C GLU A 291 -16.23 21.72 3.21
N VAL A 292 -15.27 22.24 3.99
CA VAL A 292 -14.53 21.51 5.02
C VAL A 292 -14.52 22.40 6.27
N ASP A 293 -15.40 22.13 7.23
CA ASP A 293 -15.66 22.99 8.37
C ASP A 293 -16.00 24.45 7.91
N ASP A 294 -15.23 25.43 8.38
CA ASP A 294 -15.38 26.86 8.01
C ASP A 294 -14.69 27.23 6.69
N TYR A 295 -14.08 26.27 5.97
CA TYR A 295 -13.29 26.50 4.77
C TYR A 295 -14.02 26.03 3.51
N VAL A 296 -13.67 26.60 2.37
CA VAL A 296 -14.16 26.17 1.05
C VAL A 296 -12.97 25.89 0.15
N ILE A 297 -12.87 24.64 -0.33
CA ILE A 297 -11.91 24.25 -1.36
C ILE A 297 -12.54 24.54 -2.72
N PRO A 298 -11.91 25.39 -3.58
CA PRO A 298 -12.45 25.69 -4.89
C PRO A 298 -12.48 24.45 -5.82
N ALA A 299 -13.36 24.48 -6.83
CA ALA A 299 -13.35 23.52 -7.92
C ALA A 299 -12.01 23.57 -8.70
N GLY A 300 -11.58 22.42 -9.25
CA GLY A 300 -10.34 22.30 -10.00
C GLY A 300 -9.08 22.32 -9.14
N THR A 301 -9.21 22.20 -7.83
CA THR A 301 -8.07 22.27 -6.90
C THR A 301 -7.51 20.87 -6.63
N ARG A 302 -6.17 20.76 -6.64
CA ARG A 302 -5.48 19.55 -6.22
C ARG A 302 -5.61 19.36 -4.71
N CYS A 303 -5.94 18.12 -4.30
CA CYS A 303 -6.07 17.73 -2.90
C CYS A 303 -5.27 16.47 -2.60
N GLY A 304 -4.63 16.41 -1.43
CA GLY A 304 -4.07 15.20 -0.83
C GLY A 304 -4.94 14.72 0.33
N LEU A 305 -5.43 13.49 0.26
CA LEU A 305 -6.17 12.82 1.33
C LEU A 305 -5.19 11.91 2.08
N MET A 306 -4.80 12.31 3.30
CA MET A 306 -3.69 11.71 4.05
C MET A 306 -4.16 10.54 4.92
N PHE A 307 -4.00 9.31 4.43
CA PHE A 307 -4.43 8.09 5.14
C PHE A 307 -3.64 7.87 6.43
N ALA A 308 -2.30 8.03 6.36
CA ALA A 308 -1.42 7.81 7.51
C ALA A 308 -1.74 8.78 8.67
N ALA A 309 -1.93 10.06 8.36
CA ALA A 309 -2.34 11.06 9.35
C ALA A 309 -3.73 10.76 9.95
N ALA A 310 -4.70 10.43 9.10
CA ALA A 310 -6.08 10.15 9.50
C ALA A 310 -6.20 8.87 10.35
N ASN A 311 -5.41 7.85 10.04
CA ASN A 311 -5.35 6.61 10.83
C ASN A 311 -4.73 6.81 12.22
N ARG A 312 -4.18 7.97 12.50
CA ARG A 312 -3.59 8.37 13.77
C ARG A 312 -4.28 9.59 14.39
N ASP A 313 -5.44 9.98 13.87
CA ASP A 313 -6.19 11.13 14.39
C ASP A 313 -6.75 10.83 15.80
N PRO A 314 -6.27 11.53 16.86
CA PRO A 314 -6.73 11.30 18.24
C PRO A 314 -8.18 11.71 18.48
N ARG A 315 -8.81 12.45 17.53
CA ARG A 315 -10.24 12.79 17.57
C ARG A 315 -11.11 11.57 17.29
N PHE A 316 -10.54 10.59 16.56
CA PHE A 316 -11.23 9.37 16.14
C PHE A 316 -10.69 8.11 16.82
N TRP A 317 -9.36 8.00 16.96
CA TRP A 317 -8.70 6.82 17.50
C TRP A 317 -8.25 7.04 18.95
N GLU A 318 -8.71 6.22 19.87
CA GLU A 318 -8.17 6.20 21.23
C GLU A 318 -6.72 5.68 21.22
N ALA A 319 -5.80 6.38 21.88
CA ALA A 319 -4.37 6.04 21.93
C ALA A 319 -3.84 5.59 20.54
N PRO A 320 -3.84 6.48 19.53
CA PRO A 320 -3.55 6.12 18.14
C PRO A 320 -2.13 5.59 17.93
N ASP A 321 -1.20 5.92 18.81
CA ASP A 321 0.20 5.51 18.76
C ASP A 321 0.45 4.11 19.32
N GLU A 322 -0.49 3.59 20.09
CA GLU A 322 -0.43 2.22 20.58
C GLU A 322 -0.87 1.23 19.51
N TYR A 323 -0.11 0.16 19.39
CA TYR A 323 -0.51 -1.02 18.62
C TYR A 323 -1.29 -1.97 19.50
N ARG A 324 -2.51 -2.34 19.09
CA ARG A 324 -3.41 -3.21 19.86
C ARG A 324 -4.02 -4.26 18.93
N VAL A 325 -3.68 -5.54 19.09
CA VAL A 325 -4.17 -6.65 18.23
C VAL A 325 -5.69 -6.84 18.25
N GLU A 326 -6.35 -6.35 19.29
CA GLU A 326 -7.81 -6.44 19.48
C GLU A 326 -8.55 -5.15 19.08
N ARG A 327 -7.84 -4.14 18.53
CA ARG A 327 -8.48 -2.89 18.12
C ARG A 327 -9.53 -3.14 17.02
N ASP A 328 -10.70 -2.51 17.17
CA ASP A 328 -11.67 -2.43 16.08
C ASP A 328 -11.16 -1.46 14.99
N THR A 329 -10.64 -2.04 13.91
CA THR A 329 -10.07 -1.32 12.76
C THR A 329 -11.05 -1.11 11.61
N LYS A 330 -12.36 -1.34 11.84
CA LYS A 330 -13.41 -1.26 10.81
C LYS A 330 -13.39 0.04 10.01
N HIS A 331 -13.02 1.15 10.64
CA HIS A 331 -12.96 2.48 10.03
C HIS A 331 -11.54 2.93 9.69
N SER A 332 -10.57 2.02 9.72
CA SER A 332 -9.22 2.33 9.24
C SER A 332 -9.25 2.66 7.75
N LEU A 333 -8.52 3.69 7.38
CA LEU A 333 -8.37 4.14 6.00
C LEU A 333 -7.17 3.46 5.30
N GLY A 334 -6.46 2.55 5.97
CA GLY A 334 -5.33 1.84 5.39
C GLY A 334 -5.69 0.99 4.18
N TRP A 335 -6.93 0.46 4.11
CA TRP A 335 -7.47 -0.22 2.94
C TRP A 335 -8.09 0.74 1.90
N GLY A 336 -7.94 2.05 2.07
CA GLY A 336 -8.75 3.02 1.34
C GLY A 336 -10.23 2.95 1.75
N TYR A 337 -11.06 3.78 1.11
CA TYR A 337 -12.49 3.83 1.41
C TYR A 337 -13.29 4.20 0.15
N GLY A 338 -14.62 3.98 0.16
CA GLY A 338 -15.48 4.30 -0.98
C GLY A 338 -15.19 3.43 -2.21
N VAL A 339 -15.35 4.00 -3.39
CA VAL A 339 -15.21 3.27 -4.67
C VAL A 339 -13.80 2.73 -4.90
N HIS A 340 -12.78 3.42 -4.40
CA HIS A 340 -11.37 3.02 -4.47
C HIS A 340 -10.87 2.17 -3.28
N GLY A 341 -11.76 1.71 -2.39
CA GLY A 341 -11.37 0.75 -1.36
C GLY A 341 -10.61 -0.44 -1.98
N CYS A 342 -9.59 -0.95 -1.28
CA CYS A 342 -8.65 -1.93 -1.82
C CYS A 342 -9.34 -3.16 -2.41
N VAL A 343 -9.14 -3.40 -3.70
CA VAL A 343 -9.68 -4.57 -4.42
C VAL A 343 -8.88 -5.84 -4.09
N GLY A 344 -7.58 -5.68 -3.73
CA GLY A 344 -6.66 -6.76 -3.37
C GLY A 344 -6.74 -7.22 -1.91
N ARG A 345 -7.63 -6.63 -1.08
CA ARG A 345 -7.69 -6.90 0.37
C ARG A 345 -7.71 -8.39 0.71
N MET A 346 -8.50 -9.18 -0.01
CA MET A 346 -8.60 -10.62 0.24
C MET A 346 -7.30 -11.36 -0.08
N LEU A 347 -6.64 -11.01 -1.18
CA LEU A 347 -5.34 -11.58 -1.56
C LEU A 347 -4.31 -11.27 -0.47
N ALA A 348 -4.11 -10.00 -0.13
CA ALA A 348 -3.15 -9.57 0.88
C ALA A 348 -3.41 -10.22 2.27
N GLN A 349 -4.69 -10.34 2.67
CA GLN A 349 -5.04 -11.04 3.92
C GLN A 349 -4.77 -12.54 3.84
N THR A 350 -4.92 -13.19 2.69
CA THR A 350 -4.62 -14.61 2.51
C THR A 350 -3.11 -14.87 2.60
N GLU A 351 -2.31 -14.06 1.92
CA GLU A 351 -0.84 -14.08 1.99
C GLU A 351 -0.34 -13.85 3.42
N ALA A 352 -0.85 -12.78 4.06
CA ALA A 352 -0.47 -12.45 5.43
C ALA A 352 -0.86 -13.54 6.43
N GLN A 353 -2.05 -14.13 6.30
CA GLN A 353 -2.48 -15.22 7.18
C GLN A 353 -1.61 -16.46 7.05
N ALA A 354 -1.18 -16.81 5.84
CA ALA A 354 -0.28 -17.94 5.62
C ALA A 354 1.09 -17.68 6.27
N PHE A 355 1.72 -16.56 5.93
CA PHE A 355 3.07 -16.24 6.38
C PHE A 355 3.14 -15.88 7.87
N LEU A 356 2.40 -14.85 8.28
CA LEU A 356 2.40 -14.40 9.67
C LEU A 356 1.80 -15.46 10.60
N GLY A 357 0.87 -16.29 10.10
CA GLY A 357 0.34 -17.44 10.84
C GLY A 357 1.42 -18.48 11.14
N THR A 358 2.34 -18.73 10.22
CA THR A 358 3.51 -19.58 10.44
C THR A 358 4.49 -18.91 11.41
N ILE A 359 4.77 -17.62 11.22
CA ILE A 359 5.61 -16.84 12.14
C ILE A 359 5.13 -16.93 13.59
N ILE A 360 3.84 -16.69 13.87
CA ILE A 360 3.34 -16.71 15.27
C ILE A 360 3.33 -18.11 15.91
N ARG A 361 3.33 -19.18 15.10
CA ARG A 361 3.52 -20.55 15.63
C ARG A 361 4.96 -20.82 16.02
N GLU A 362 5.91 -20.40 15.16
CA GLU A 362 7.30 -20.83 15.21
C GLU A 362 8.22 -19.85 15.96
N VAL A 363 7.87 -18.56 15.99
CA VAL A 363 8.68 -17.49 16.59
C VAL A 363 8.10 -17.11 17.95
N LYS A 364 8.91 -17.14 19.02
CA LYS A 364 8.50 -16.74 20.37
C LYS A 364 8.48 -15.23 20.57
N GLY A 365 9.37 -14.51 19.89
CA GLY A 365 9.53 -13.08 20.05
C GLY A 365 10.48 -12.46 19.04
N PHE A 366 10.46 -11.15 19.03
CA PHE A 366 11.30 -10.30 18.18
C PHE A 366 12.02 -9.28 19.05
N GLU A 367 13.25 -8.95 18.68
CA GLU A 367 14.05 -7.86 19.25
C GLU A 367 14.43 -6.90 18.14
N ILE A 368 14.26 -5.59 18.36
CA ILE A 368 14.81 -4.56 17.46
C ILE A 368 16.34 -4.60 17.58
N ALA A 369 17.03 -4.83 16.46
CA ALA A 369 18.48 -5.09 16.42
C ALA A 369 19.27 -4.03 15.65
N GLY A 370 18.64 -2.91 15.30
CA GLY A 370 19.30 -1.81 14.58
C GLY A 370 18.35 -0.64 14.31
N GLU A 371 18.87 0.36 13.61
CA GLU A 371 18.12 1.58 13.27
C GLU A 371 17.06 1.31 12.19
N TYR A 372 15.95 2.00 12.32
CA TYR A 372 14.89 2.09 11.32
C TYR A 372 15.33 3.01 10.17
N GLU A 373 15.24 2.52 8.95
CA GLU A 373 15.42 3.35 7.76
C GLU A 373 14.06 3.52 7.06
N PRO A 374 13.54 4.76 6.92
CA PRO A 374 12.26 5.00 6.28
C PRO A 374 12.35 4.82 4.76
N TRP A 375 11.23 4.44 4.16
CA TRP A 375 11.08 4.43 2.71
C TRP A 375 10.96 5.86 2.17
N MET A 376 11.91 6.24 1.32
CA MET A 376 12.03 7.60 0.79
C MET A 376 11.14 7.81 -0.43
N THR A 377 9.81 7.84 -0.21
CA THR A 377 8.80 8.13 -1.23
C THR A 377 7.74 9.08 -0.71
N THR A 378 7.20 9.94 -1.56
CA THR A 378 6.28 11.01 -1.16
C THR A 378 4.88 10.52 -0.81
N VAL A 379 4.42 9.45 -1.47
CA VAL A 379 3.04 8.91 -1.32
C VAL A 379 2.98 7.56 -0.63
N GLY A 380 4.12 6.89 -0.48
CA GLY A 380 4.28 5.70 0.34
C GLY A 380 4.80 6.03 1.73
N HIS A 381 4.73 5.07 2.65
CA HIS A 381 5.24 5.19 4.01
C HIS A 381 5.57 3.80 4.57
N GLY A 382 6.53 3.76 5.48
CA GLY A 382 6.93 2.52 6.15
C GLY A 382 8.44 2.32 6.17
N PRO A 383 8.92 1.16 6.64
CA PRO A 383 10.34 0.83 6.67
C PRO A 383 10.86 0.46 5.28
N MET A 384 12.02 1.01 4.89
CA MET A 384 12.88 0.42 3.86
C MET A 384 13.78 -0.64 4.48
N LYS A 385 14.13 -0.47 5.77
CA LYS A 385 14.93 -1.42 6.52
C LYS A 385 14.55 -1.40 7.99
N GLN A 386 14.43 -2.59 8.59
CA GLN A 386 14.19 -2.77 10.01
C GLN A 386 14.93 -4.01 10.51
N PRO A 387 16.15 -3.84 11.05
CA PRO A 387 16.89 -4.97 11.60
C PRO A 387 16.22 -5.54 12.85
N VAL A 388 16.05 -6.85 12.87
CA VAL A 388 15.45 -7.60 13.99
C VAL A 388 16.24 -8.88 14.27
N ARG A 389 16.08 -9.44 15.49
CA ARG A 389 16.45 -10.82 15.80
C ARG A 389 15.19 -11.59 16.15
N LEU A 390 15.12 -12.82 15.64
CA LEU A 390 14.02 -13.74 15.91
C LEU A 390 14.46 -14.74 17.00
N GLN A 391 13.51 -15.03 17.89
CA GLN A 391 13.65 -16.09 18.90
C GLN A 391 12.64 -17.19 18.56
N PHE A 392 13.13 -18.37 18.18
CA PHE A 392 12.27 -19.49 17.80
C PHE A 392 11.76 -20.30 18.99
N ALA A 393 10.66 -21.05 18.78
CA ALA A 393 10.00 -21.91 19.77
C ALA A 393 10.68 -23.28 19.91
#